data_93852bc8ec89f10e58a50a137c4caca0
#
_entry.id   93852bc8ec89f10e58a50a137c4caca0
#
_cell.length_a   1.000
_cell.length_b   1.000
_cell.length_c   1.000
_cell.angle_alpha   90.00
_cell.angle_beta   90.00
_cell.angle_gamma   90.00
#
_symmetry.space_group_name_H-M   'P 1'
#
loop_
_entity.id
_entity.type
_entity.pdbx_description
1 polymer ?
#
loop_
_entity_poly.entity_id
_entity_poly.type
_entity_poly.pdbx_seq_one_letter_code
_entity_poly.pdbx_strand_id
1 'polypeptide(L)'
;FGLIDKRKSRSRELSGGMKRRVQIAKALVHDPPIIILDEPTAGVDIELRHMLWDYLQKINQEGKTILLTTHYIEEAEQLCETVSIIDDGNIIATDTPDSLTQSHGMSGLEITLSSQLDNLVLDKWKYNNKIKMKRK
;
A
#
# COMPACT_ATOMS: atom_id res chain seq x y z
N PHE A 1 -19.45 0.22 2.99
CA PHE A 1 -18.73 1.46 3.35
C PHE A 1 -19.13 2.05 4.71
N GLY A 2 -20.05 1.43 5.49
CA GLY A 2 -20.44 1.86 6.84
C GLY A 2 -20.98 3.29 6.94
N LEU A 3 -21.67 3.80 5.92
CA LEU A 3 -22.16 5.19 5.88
C LEU A 3 -23.69 5.29 5.96
N ILE A 4 -24.41 4.19 6.21
CA ILE A 4 -25.89 4.17 6.19
C ILE A 4 -26.49 5.18 7.18
N ASP A 5 -25.89 5.32 8.36
CA ASP A 5 -26.36 6.22 9.41
C ASP A 5 -26.10 7.70 9.06
N LYS A 6 -25.23 7.95 8.09
CA LYS A 6 -24.85 9.29 7.61
C LYS A 6 -25.56 9.70 6.32
N ARG A 7 -26.50 8.89 5.81
CA ARG A 7 -27.18 9.13 4.53
C ARG A 7 -27.89 10.48 4.41
N LYS A 8 -28.26 11.12 5.54
CA LYS A 8 -28.90 12.41 5.59
C LYS A 8 -27.95 13.54 5.98
N SER A 9 -26.68 13.21 6.31
CA SER A 9 -25.69 14.22 6.71
C SER A 9 -25.22 15.02 5.50
N ARG A 10 -24.94 16.30 5.72
CA ARG A 10 -24.34 17.16 4.69
C ARG A 10 -22.86 16.82 4.57
N SER A 11 -22.28 16.98 3.36
CA SER A 11 -20.87 16.68 3.11
C SER A 11 -19.90 17.36 4.09
N ARG A 12 -20.21 18.59 4.55
CA ARG A 12 -19.40 19.32 5.53
C ARG A 12 -19.36 18.69 6.93
N GLU A 13 -20.34 17.83 7.25
CA GLU A 13 -20.47 17.14 8.53
C GLU A 13 -19.73 15.81 8.57
N LEU A 14 -19.18 15.38 7.41
CA LEU A 14 -18.43 14.15 7.28
C LEU A 14 -16.96 14.36 7.60
N SER A 15 -16.35 13.42 8.33
CA SER A 15 -14.89 13.37 8.51
C SER A 15 -14.15 13.16 7.18
N GLY A 16 -12.84 13.39 7.17
CA GLY A 16 -12.01 13.16 5.97
C GLY A 16 -12.14 11.73 5.43
N GLY A 17 -12.03 10.72 6.30
CA GLY A 17 -12.20 9.32 5.93
C GLY A 17 -13.62 8.99 5.45
N MET A 18 -14.66 9.62 6.04
CA MET A 18 -16.04 9.45 5.56
C MET A 18 -16.24 10.06 4.18
N LYS A 19 -15.65 11.24 3.91
CA LYS A 19 -15.68 11.85 2.57
C LYS A 19 -14.98 10.96 1.55
N ARG A 20 -13.84 10.35 1.91
CA ARG A 20 -13.12 9.43 1.03
C ARG A 20 -13.97 8.22 0.67
N ARG A 21 -14.63 7.60 1.66
CA ARG A 21 -15.57 6.50 1.43
C ARG A 21 -16.72 6.88 0.49
N VAL A 22 -17.28 8.07 0.64
CA VAL A 22 -18.32 8.60 -0.26
C VAL A 22 -17.80 8.77 -1.68
N GLN A 23 -16.57 9.27 -1.86
CA GLN A 23 -15.96 9.43 -3.18
C GLN A 23 -15.79 8.10 -3.90
N ILE A 24 -15.28 7.08 -3.19
CA ILE A 24 -15.11 5.74 -3.76
C ILE A 24 -16.48 5.12 -4.06
N ALA A 25 -17.44 5.19 -3.14
CA ALA A 25 -18.80 4.72 -3.38
C ALA A 25 -19.44 5.39 -4.60
N LYS A 26 -19.24 6.70 -4.78
CA LYS A 26 -19.74 7.44 -5.94
C LYS A 26 -19.14 6.94 -7.25
N ALA A 27 -17.85 6.62 -7.27
CA ALA A 27 -17.19 6.10 -8.47
C ALA A 27 -17.74 4.72 -8.89
N LEU A 28 -18.34 3.98 -7.94
CA LEU A 28 -18.84 2.62 -8.14
C LEU A 28 -20.34 2.53 -8.42
N VAL A 29 -21.10 3.62 -8.19
CA VAL A 29 -22.57 3.63 -8.30
C VAL A 29 -23.09 3.19 -9.69
N HIS A 30 -22.37 3.52 -10.74
CA HIS A 30 -22.76 3.22 -12.13
C HIS A 30 -22.15 1.92 -12.65
N ASP A 31 -21.56 1.13 -11.76
CA ASP A 31 -20.99 -0.19 -12.04
C ASP A 31 -20.00 -0.23 -13.21
N PRO A 32 -18.97 0.63 -13.24
CA PRO A 32 -18.07 0.73 -14.37
C PRO A 32 -17.22 -0.52 -14.53
N PRO A 33 -16.83 -0.90 -15.78
CA PRO A 33 -15.89 -2.01 -15.99
C PRO A 33 -14.44 -1.65 -15.65
N ILE A 34 -14.10 -0.36 -15.64
CA ILE A 34 -12.77 0.16 -15.31
C ILE A 34 -12.92 1.20 -14.22
N ILE A 35 -12.12 1.10 -13.17
CA ILE A 35 -12.11 1.99 -12.01
C ILE A 35 -10.70 2.58 -11.87
N ILE A 36 -10.62 3.90 -11.80
CA ILE A 36 -9.35 4.62 -11.58
C ILE A 36 -9.40 5.28 -10.20
N LEU A 37 -8.44 4.95 -9.36
CA LEU A 37 -8.33 5.42 -7.99
C LEU A 37 -6.98 6.10 -7.77
N ASP A 38 -7.02 7.34 -7.34
CA ASP A 38 -5.83 8.10 -6.96
C ASP A 38 -5.67 8.07 -5.45
N GLU A 39 -4.62 7.38 -4.98
CA GLU A 39 -4.29 7.19 -3.57
C GLU A 39 -5.51 6.80 -2.69
N PRO A 40 -6.20 5.67 -2.97
CA PRO A 40 -7.51 5.37 -2.38
C PRO A 40 -7.50 5.30 -0.86
N THR A 41 -6.38 4.93 -0.24
CA THR A 41 -6.26 4.76 1.22
C THR A 41 -5.48 5.86 1.91
N ALA A 42 -5.08 6.93 1.20
CA ALA A 42 -4.37 8.04 1.82
C ALA A 42 -5.20 8.72 2.91
N GLY A 43 -4.61 8.86 4.11
CA GLY A 43 -5.26 9.53 5.25
C GLY A 43 -6.44 8.79 5.88
N VAL A 44 -6.62 7.49 5.57
CA VAL A 44 -7.59 6.66 6.26
C VAL A 44 -6.92 5.82 7.37
N ASP A 45 -7.69 5.43 8.38
CA ASP A 45 -7.22 4.53 9.42
C ASP A 45 -6.99 3.09 8.88
N ILE A 46 -6.27 2.29 9.67
CA ILE A 46 -5.86 0.93 9.27
C ILE A 46 -7.07 0.03 9.02
N GLU A 47 -8.09 0.10 9.86
CA GLU A 47 -9.28 -0.75 9.74
C GLU A 47 -10.03 -0.45 8.44
N LEU A 48 -10.22 0.83 8.14
CA LEU A 48 -10.85 1.26 6.89
C LEU A 48 -10.01 0.89 5.66
N ARG A 49 -8.67 0.96 5.77
CA ARG A 49 -7.77 0.55 4.69
C ARG A 49 -7.98 -0.92 4.32
N HIS A 50 -7.95 -1.81 5.28
CA HIS A 50 -8.19 -3.24 5.03
C HIS A 50 -9.58 -3.50 4.44
N MET A 51 -10.61 -2.86 4.96
CA MET A 51 -11.96 -2.98 4.41
C MET A 51 -12.03 -2.53 2.93
N LEU A 52 -11.30 -1.47 2.56
CA LEU A 52 -11.22 -1.02 1.17
C LEU A 52 -10.44 -2.01 0.30
N TRP A 53 -9.34 -2.56 0.78
CA TRP A 53 -8.57 -3.58 0.06
C TRP A 53 -9.42 -4.82 -0.22
N ASP A 54 -10.09 -5.38 0.79
CA ASP A 54 -10.99 -6.52 0.64
C ASP A 54 -12.07 -6.24 -0.42
N TYR A 55 -12.64 -5.04 -0.37
CA TYR A 55 -13.67 -4.65 -1.34
C TYR A 55 -13.11 -4.52 -2.76
N LEU A 56 -11.94 -3.90 -2.94
CA LEU A 56 -11.30 -3.76 -4.25
C LEU A 56 -10.91 -5.12 -4.84
N GLN A 57 -10.34 -6.01 -4.03
CA GLN A 57 -10.05 -7.38 -4.44
C GLN A 57 -11.31 -8.12 -4.89
N LYS A 58 -12.39 -7.99 -4.13
CA LYS A 58 -13.66 -8.63 -4.47
C LYS A 58 -14.18 -8.19 -5.84
N ILE A 59 -14.26 -6.88 -6.10
CA ILE A 59 -14.78 -6.36 -7.38
C ILE A 59 -13.84 -6.65 -8.55
N ASN A 60 -12.52 -6.76 -8.32
CA ASN A 60 -11.57 -7.22 -9.32
C ASN A 60 -11.82 -8.70 -9.68
N GLN A 61 -12.02 -9.58 -8.68
CA GLN A 61 -12.41 -10.98 -8.90
C GLN A 61 -13.74 -11.11 -9.64
N GLU A 62 -14.65 -10.15 -9.50
CA GLU A 62 -15.91 -10.06 -10.26
C GLU A 62 -15.69 -9.57 -11.71
N GLY A 63 -14.44 -9.36 -12.13
CA GLY A 63 -14.06 -9.02 -13.51
C GLY A 63 -13.87 -7.53 -13.78
N LYS A 64 -13.81 -6.67 -12.77
CA LYS A 64 -13.52 -5.25 -12.97
C LYS A 64 -12.02 -5.00 -13.05
N THR A 65 -11.62 -4.12 -13.96
CA THR A 65 -10.23 -3.64 -14.03
C THR A 65 -10.04 -2.46 -13.09
N ILE A 66 -9.02 -2.52 -12.26
CA ILE A 66 -8.69 -1.46 -11.30
C ILE A 66 -7.30 -0.91 -11.63
N LEU A 67 -7.23 0.40 -11.87
CA LEU A 67 -5.98 1.15 -11.94
C LEU A 67 -5.91 2.04 -10.70
N LEU A 68 -4.84 1.93 -9.91
CA LEU A 68 -4.65 2.78 -8.76
C LEU A 68 -3.26 3.39 -8.72
N THR A 69 -3.15 4.57 -8.13
CA THR A 69 -1.88 5.15 -7.71
C THR A 69 -1.74 5.02 -6.21
N THR A 70 -0.54 4.76 -5.74
CA THR A 70 -0.23 4.70 -4.31
C THR A 70 1.24 4.96 -4.04
N HIS A 71 1.57 5.48 -2.88
CA HIS A 71 2.93 5.55 -2.36
C HIS A 71 3.17 4.51 -1.25
N TYR A 72 2.19 3.66 -0.96
CA TYR A 72 2.30 2.56 0.00
C TYR A 72 2.65 1.27 -0.74
N ILE A 73 3.85 0.77 -0.52
CA ILE A 73 4.32 -0.50 -1.13
C ILE A 73 3.39 -1.65 -0.75
N GLU A 74 2.98 -1.73 0.52
CA GLU A 74 2.08 -2.75 1.04
C GLU A 74 0.73 -2.79 0.29
N GLU A 75 0.18 -1.62 -0.09
CA GLU A 75 -1.04 -1.54 -0.89
C GLU A 75 -0.84 -2.12 -2.30
N ALA A 76 0.28 -1.80 -2.93
CA ALA A 76 0.64 -2.36 -4.23
C ALA A 76 0.83 -3.89 -4.17
N GLU A 77 1.51 -4.39 -3.14
CA GLU A 77 1.72 -5.83 -2.91
C GLU A 77 0.41 -6.58 -2.70
N GLN A 78 -0.56 -5.98 -2.00
CA GLN A 78 -1.84 -6.62 -1.69
C GLN A 78 -2.85 -6.57 -2.85
N LEU A 79 -2.84 -5.51 -3.66
CA LEU A 79 -3.91 -5.26 -4.62
C LEU A 79 -3.52 -5.43 -6.08
N CYS A 80 -2.23 -5.34 -6.41
CA CYS A 80 -1.81 -5.22 -7.80
C CYS A 80 -1.14 -6.51 -8.31
N GLU A 81 -1.53 -6.95 -9.50
CA GLU A 81 -0.83 -8.00 -10.24
C GLU A 81 0.42 -7.44 -10.95
N THR A 82 0.35 -6.17 -11.36
CA THR A 82 1.43 -5.45 -12.04
C THR A 82 1.57 -4.06 -11.46
N VAL A 83 2.80 -3.65 -11.20
CA VAL A 83 3.15 -2.32 -10.67
C VAL A 83 4.12 -1.64 -11.60
N SER A 84 3.87 -0.34 -11.88
CA SER A 84 4.81 0.54 -12.57
C SER A 84 5.34 1.58 -11.61
N ILE A 85 6.65 1.68 -11.49
CA ILE A 85 7.32 2.72 -10.70
C ILE A 85 7.53 3.94 -11.59
N ILE A 86 7.06 5.09 -11.11
CA ILE A 86 7.17 6.37 -11.82
C ILE A 86 8.12 7.29 -11.06
N ASP A 87 9.08 7.87 -11.75
CA ASP A 87 10.01 8.87 -11.23
C ASP A 87 10.15 10.01 -12.26
N ASP A 88 10.02 11.26 -11.81
CA ASP A 88 10.04 12.46 -12.66
C ASP A 88 9.17 12.34 -13.94
N GLY A 89 7.98 11.72 -13.83
CA GLY A 89 7.04 11.54 -14.92
C GLY A 89 7.41 10.42 -15.91
N ASN A 90 8.48 9.67 -15.66
CA ASN A 90 8.91 8.53 -16.49
C ASN A 90 8.66 7.21 -15.76
N ILE A 91 8.23 6.20 -16.51
CA ILE A 91 8.16 4.83 -15.98
C ILE A 91 9.58 4.26 -15.98
N ILE A 92 10.10 3.95 -14.78
CA ILE A 92 11.46 3.42 -14.61
C ILE A 92 11.50 1.89 -14.46
N ALA A 93 10.41 1.29 -14.03
CA ALA A 93 10.27 -0.17 -13.96
C ALA A 93 8.79 -0.57 -14.03
N THR A 94 8.51 -1.74 -14.59
CA THR A 94 7.17 -2.36 -14.57
C THR A 94 7.33 -3.86 -14.43
N ASP A 95 6.78 -4.44 -13.38
CA ASP A 95 6.81 -5.89 -13.11
C ASP A 95 5.77 -6.24 -12.02
N THR A 96 5.74 -7.51 -11.60
CA THR A 96 4.99 -7.92 -10.41
C THR A 96 5.60 -7.31 -9.15
N PRO A 97 4.80 -7.07 -8.08
CA PRO A 97 5.32 -6.56 -6.81
C PRO A 97 6.51 -7.37 -6.28
N ASP A 98 6.41 -8.69 -6.29
CA ASP A 98 7.47 -9.60 -5.83
C ASP A 98 8.78 -9.44 -6.61
N SER A 99 8.69 -9.34 -7.95
CA SER A 99 9.85 -9.14 -8.81
C SER A 99 10.53 -7.79 -8.55
N LEU A 100 9.74 -6.72 -8.39
CA LEU A 100 10.26 -5.39 -8.08
C LEU A 100 10.92 -5.35 -6.69
N THR A 101 10.34 -6.02 -5.71
CA THR A 101 10.90 -6.11 -4.35
C THR A 101 12.22 -6.87 -4.35
N GLN A 102 12.33 -7.96 -5.12
CA GLN A 102 13.57 -8.74 -5.23
C GLN A 102 14.67 -8.01 -5.99
N SER A 103 14.33 -7.30 -7.05
CA SER A 103 15.32 -6.62 -7.91
C SER A 103 15.75 -5.25 -7.38
N HIS A 104 14.88 -4.53 -6.67
CA HIS A 104 15.12 -3.16 -6.20
C HIS A 104 15.00 -3.02 -4.69
N GLY A 105 14.44 -4.01 -4.00
CA GLY A 105 14.31 -4.04 -2.56
C GLY A 105 15.64 -4.32 -1.87
N MET A 106 15.98 -3.53 -0.86
CA MET A 106 17.06 -3.90 0.07
C MET A 106 16.49 -4.94 1.03
N SER A 107 16.77 -6.23 0.78
CA SER A 107 16.49 -7.28 1.77
C SER A 107 17.32 -7.00 3.02
N GLY A 108 16.67 -6.65 4.12
CA GLY A 108 17.30 -6.42 5.41
C GLY A 108 16.83 -7.46 6.41
N LEU A 109 17.76 -8.08 7.12
CA LEU A 109 17.47 -8.89 8.29
C LEU A 109 17.65 -8.02 9.53
N GLU A 110 16.58 -7.77 10.30
CA GLU A 110 16.67 -7.11 11.60
C GLU A 110 16.83 -8.17 12.69
N ILE A 111 17.97 -8.14 13.37
CA ILE A 111 18.26 -9.07 14.49
C ILE A 111 18.29 -8.26 15.77
N THR A 112 17.36 -8.54 16.68
CA THR A 112 17.37 -7.99 18.04
C THR A 112 18.18 -8.91 18.95
N LEU A 113 19.26 -8.39 19.51
CA LEU A 113 20.14 -9.13 20.41
C LEU A 113 19.78 -8.85 21.87
N SER A 114 19.78 -9.88 22.69
CA SER A 114 19.55 -9.77 24.13
C SER A 114 20.78 -9.29 24.92
N SER A 115 21.95 -9.25 24.29
CA SER A 115 23.21 -8.77 24.88
C SER A 115 24.08 -8.05 23.86
N GLN A 116 25.02 -7.22 24.35
CA GLN A 116 25.96 -6.51 23.49
C GLN A 116 26.98 -7.49 22.86
N LEU A 117 27.10 -7.46 21.55
CA LEU A 117 28.13 -8.19 20.82
C LEU A 117 29.45 -7.37 20.79
N ASP A 118 30.57 -8.08 20.88
CA ASP A 118 31.89 -7.49 20.69
C ASP A 118 32.02 -6.86 19.27
N ASN A 119 32.61 -5.68 19.20
CA ASN A 119 32.78 -4.92 17.95
C ASN A 119 33.50 -5.74 16.85
N LEU A 120 34.42 -6.62 17.24
CA LEU A 120 35.16 -7.51 16.32
C LEU A 120 34.23 -8.50 15.58
N VAL A 121 33.20 -9.01 16.24
CA VAL A 121 32.22 -9.91 15.64
C VAL A 121 31.29 -9.14 14.70
N LEU A 122 30.90 -7.92 15.09
CA LEU A 122 30.06 -7.04 14.29
C LEU A 122 30.74 -6.60 12.97
N ASP A 123 32.03 -6.29 13.01
CA ASP A 123 32.76 -5.87 11.82
C ASP A 123 32.98 -7.02 10.84
N LYS A 124 33.19 -8.22 11.33
CA LYS A 124 33.32 -9.42 10.51
C LYS A 124 32.00 -9.79 9.81
N TRP A 125 30.89 -9.57 10.47
CA TRP A 125 29.54 -9.78 9.91
C TRP A 125 29.18 -8.73 8.85
N LYS A 126 29.45 -7.47 9.09
CA LYS A 126 29.22 -6.37 8.13
C LYS A 126 29.98 -6.55 6.83
N TYR A 127 31.22 -7.02 6.92
CA TYR A 127 32.08 -7.19 5.74
C TYR A 127 31.57 -8.28 4.80
N ASN A 128 31.05 -9.39 5.36
CA ASN A 128 30.63 -10.55 4.58
C ASN A 128 29.19 -10.49 4.07
N ASN A 129 28.27 -9.76 4.73
CA ASN A 129 26.82 -9.90 4.50
C ASN A 129 26.07 -8.62 4.15
N LYS A 130 26.74 -7.47 4.00
CA LYS A 130 26.10 -6.16 3.71
C LYS A 130 24.92 -5.79 4.65
N ILE A 131 25.00 -6.17 5.91
CA ILE A 131 23.92 -5.97 6.89
C ILE A 131 24.00 -4.55 7.49
N LYS A 132 22.91 -3.78 7.41
CA LYS A 132 22.77 -2.51 8.15
C LYS A 132 22.22 -2.81 9.54
N MET A 133 23.00 -2.52 10.58
CA MET A 133 22.52 -2.60 11.95
C MET A 133 22.05 -1.24 12.44
N LYS A 134 20.86 -1.18 13.03
CA LYS A 134 20.34 -0.01 13.74
C LYS A 134 20.66 -0.19 15.23
N ARG A 135 21.48 0.70 15.80
CA ARG A 135 21.62 0.77 17.26
C ARG A 135 20.43 1.51 17.84
N LYS A 136 19.83 0.96 18.89
CA LYS A 136 18.92 1.71 19.76
C LYS A 136 19.71 2.60 20.69
#